data_70b9c50061b9685393c52108791db2e3
#
_entry.id   70b9c50061b9685393c52108791db2e3
#
_cell.length_a   1.000
_cell.length_b   1.000
_cell.length_c   1.000
_cell.angle_alpha   90.00
_cell.angle_beta   90.00
_cell.angle_gamma   90.00
#
_symmetry.space_group_name_H-M   'P 1'
#
loop_
_entity.id
_entity.type
_entity.pdbx_description
1 polymer ?
#
loop_
_entity_poly.entity_id
_entity_poly.type
_entity_poly.pdbx_seq_one_letter_code
_entity_poly.pdbx_strand_id
1 'polypeptide(L)'
;MEYVKSIIDRYKHLRSLRQLGEGYRGMYAFVGIGNHSTSNLYPVLSYLHVPLKYIGCKSHDKLPLIERAYPGVKATTSLAEILSDDEVKGVFVSIAPEAHFDIGIKVLESGKALFVEKPPCRNAQQLMQLADARKKAGNPTVVVGLQKRMSPAMQLLKKELARCSEPMTYNLRYLTGAYPEGDALLD
;
A
#
# COMPACT_ATOMS: atom_id res chain seq x y z
N MET A 1 6.07 -23.63 -34.14
CA MET A 1 5.05 -22.58 -33.88
C MET A 1 3.95 -23.02 -32.90
N GLU A 2 3.44 -24.26 -32.97
CA GLU A 2 2.40 -24.76 -32.05
C GLU A 2 2.81 -24.80 -30.58
N TYR A 3 4.05 -25.20 -30.28
CA TYR A 3 4.57 -25.23 -28.90
C TYR A 3 4.55 -23.87 -28.23
N VAL A 4 5.00 -22.82 -28.92
CA VAL A 4 4.97 -21.44 -28.37
C VAL A 4 3.54 -20.96 -28.17
N LYS A 5 2.63 -21.28 -29.08
CA LYS A 5 1.21 -20.96 -28.96
C LYS A 5 0.59 -21.64 -27.73
N SER A 6 0.89 -22.92 -27.50
CA SER A 6 0.43 -23.68 -26.33
C SER A 6 0.93 -23.07 -25.01
N ILE A 7 2.18 -22.59 -24.94
CA ILE A 7 2.72 -21.89 -23.76
C ILE A 7 1.97 -20.57 -23.51
N ILE A 8 1.73 -19.79 -24.57
CA ILE A 8 0.99 -18.53 -24.48
C ILE A 8 -0.44 -18.77 -24.01
N ASP A 9 -1.13 -19.76 -24.57
CA ASP A 9 -2.50 -20.08 -24.20
C ASP A 9 -2.61 -20.59 -22.76
N ARG A 10 -1.65 -21.41 -22.32
CA ARG A 10 -1.54 -21.85 -20.92
C ARG A 10 -1.27 -20.67 -19.98
N TYR A 11 -0.41 -19.74 -20.36
CA TYR A 11 -0.15 -18.52 -19.59
C TYR A 11 -1.40 -17.64 -19.48
N LYS A 12 -2.11 -17.42 -20.60
CA LYS A 12 -3.36 -16.66 -20.63
C LYS A 12 -4.43 -17.31 -19.74
N HIS A 13 -4.55 -18.64 -19.82
CA HIS A 13 -5.50 -19.40 -19.02
C HIS A 13 -5.16 -19.31 -17.51
N LEU A 14 -3.90 -19.49 -17.13
CA LEU A 14 -3.45 -19.33 -15.74
C LEU A 14 -3.65 -17.90 -15.23
N ARG A 15 -3.44 -16.91 -16.09
CA ARG A 15 -3.69 -15.51 -15.77
C ARG A 15 -5.17 -15.21 -15.55
N SER A 16 -6.05 -15.77 -16.39
CA SER A 16 -7.51 -15.62 -16.23
C SER A 16 -8.01 -16.31 -14.95
N LEU A 17 -7.53 -17.52 -14.65
CA LEU A 17 -7.84 -18.22 -13.40
C LEU A 17 -7.36 -17.46 -12.17
N ARG A 18 -6.21 -16.80 -12.25
CA ARG A 18 -5.69 -15.96 -11.15
C ARG A 18 -6.52 -14.70 -10.94
N GLN A 19 -7.11 -14.14 -12.00
CA GLN A 19 -8.04 -13.01 -11.92
C GLN A 19 -9.43 -13.42 -11.40
N LEU A 20 -9.85 -14.66 -11.66
CA LEU A 20 -11.08 -15.26 -11.15
C LEU A 20 -10.88 -15.99 -9.83
N GLY A 21 -9.61 -16.03 -9.35
CA GLY A 21 -9.21 -16.72 -8.14
C GLY A 21 -9.85 -16.17 -6.87
N GLU A 22 -9.57 -16.79 -5.75
CA GLU A 22 -10.18 -16.55 -4.44
C GLU A 22 -10.41 -15.06 -4.18
N GLY A 23 -11.67 -14.64 -4.10
CA GLY A 23 -12.06 -13.28 -3.83
C GLY A 23 -11.49 -12.80 -2.48
N TYR A 24 -11.35 -11.51 -2.32
CA TYR A 24 -10.92 -10.92 -1.06
C TYR A 24 -11.85 -11.33 0.08
N ARG A 25 -11.29 -11.69 1.24
CA ARG A 25 -12.05 -12.16 2.40
C ARG A 25 -12.72 -11.04 3.20
N GLY A 26 -12.80 -9.83 2.67
CA GLY A 26 -13.41 -8.69 3.34
C GLY A 26 -13.26 -7.42 2.53
N MET A 27 -13.80 -6.35 3.08
CA MET A 27 -13.72 -5.02 2.50
C MET A 27 -12.45 -4.30 3.00
N TYR A 28 -12.06 -3.28 2.27
CA TYR A 28 -10.93 -2.43 2.64
C TYR A 28 -11.35 -0.96 2.64
N ALA A 29 -10.55 -0.14 3.29
CA ALA A 29 -10.71 1.31 3.23
C ALA A 29 -9.42 1.95 2.72
N PHE A 30 -9.56 3.14 2.15
CA PHE A 30 -8.42 3.95 1.74
C PHE A 30 -8.52 5.33 2.39
N VAL A 31 -7.47 5.76 3.07
CA VAL A 31 -7.37 7.09 3.67
C VAL A 31 -6.38 7.92 2.86
N GLY A 32 -6.91 8.93 2.18
CA GLY A 32 -6.18 9.84 1.33
C GLY A 32 -6.71 9.89 -0.12
N ILE A 33 -6.79 11.07 -0.67
CA ILE A 33 -7.19 11.33 -2.07
C ILE A 33 -6.30 12.45 -2.64
N GLY A 34 -5.01 12.19 -2.67
CA GLY A 34 -3.99 13.08 -3.20
C GLY A 34 -3.49 12.63 -4.57
N ASN A 35 -2.60 13.43 -5.18
CA ASN A 35 -2.04 13.12 -6.50
C ASN A 35 -1.35 11.74 -6.54
N HIS A 36 -0.53 11.42 -5.52
CA HIS A 36 0.17 10.12 -5.47
C HIS A 36 -0.81 8.95 -5.44
N SER A 37 -1.84 9.01 -4.59
CA SER A 37 -2.83 7.93 -4.48
C SER A 37 -3.66 7.77 -5.75
N THR A 38 -4.12 8.88 -6.35
CA THR A 38 -4.95 8.85 -7.57
C THR A 38 -4.19 8.40 -8.81
N SER A 39 -2.91 8.75 -8.91
CA SER A 39 -2.09 8.40 -10.08
C SER A 39 -1.44 7.02 -9.98
N ASN A 40 -1.15 6.52 -8.77
CA ASN A 40 -0.34 5.31 -8.60
C ASN A 40 -1.05 4.18 -7.84
N LEU A 41 -1.86 4.47 -6.83
CA LEU A 41 -2.42 3.43 -5.96
C LEU A 41 -3.84 3.02 -6.37
N TYR A 42 -4.77 3.95 -6.55
CA TYR A 42 -6.14 3.64 -6.96
C TYR A 42 -6.21 2.85 -8.28
N PRO A 43 -5.44 3.17 -9.34
CA PRO A 43 -5.45 2.38 -10.56
C PRO A 43 -5.02 0.93 -10.33
N VAL A 44 -4.04 0.69 -9.45
CA VAL A 44 -3.59 -0.66 -9.10
C VAL A 44 -4.65 -1.41 -8.31
N LEU A 45 -5.28 -0.76 -7.32
CA LEU A 45 -6.36 -1.37 -6.53
C LEU A 45 -7.57 -1.72 -7.42
N SER A 46 -7.90 -0.84 -8.35
CA SER A 46 -8.96 -1.09 -9.35
C SER A 46 -8.61 -2.26 -10.27
N TYR A 47 -7.39 -2.29 -10.80
CA TYR A 47 -6.91 -3.40 -11.63
C TYR A 47 -6.93 -4.75 -10.90
N LEU A 48 -6.62 -4.73 -9.60
CA LEU A 48 -6.63 -5.93 -8.75
C LEU A 48 -8.03 -6.24 -8.20
N HIS A 49 -9.04 -5.45 -8.53
CA HIS A 49 -10.42 -5.59 -8.02
C HIS A 49 -10.51 -5.60 -6.50
N VAL A 50 -9.67 -4.80 -5.80
CA VAL A 50 -9.71 -4.69 -4.34
C VAL A 50 -11.03 -4.05 -3.92
N PRO A 51 -11.87 -4.71 -3.10
CA PRO A 51 -13.17 -4.19 -2.71
C PRO A 51 -13.02 -3.07 -1.67
N LEU A 52 -13.09 -1.82 -2.12
CA LEU A 52 -13.08 -0.65 -1.25
C LEU A 52 -14.50 -0.35 -0.76
N LYS A 53 -14.69 -0.27 0.57
CA LYS A 53 -15.92 0.16 1.22
C LYS A 53 -15.91 1.66 1.52
N TYR A 54 -14.74 2.19 1.93
CA TYR A 54 -14.57 3.59 2.29
C TYR A 54 -13.40 4.24 1.57
N ILE A 55 -13.58 5.54 1.26
CA ILE A 55 -12.48 6.46 0.97
C ILE A 55 -12.57 7.62 1.96
N GLY A 56 -11.55 7.71 2.83
CA GLY A 56 -11.42 8.78 3.82
C GLY A 56 -10.65 9.97 3.28
N CYS A 57 -11.13 11.19 3.53
CA CYS A 57 -10.43 12.44 3.21
C CYS A 57 -10.70 13.51 4.26
N LYS A 58 -9.93 14.61 4.26
CA LYS A 58 -10.12 15.72 5.21
C LYS A 58 -11.23 16.69 4.80
N SER A 59 -11.48 16.84 3.52
CA SER A 59 -12.33 17.88 2.93
C SER A 59 -13.74 17.37 2.66
N HIS A 60 -14.75 17.97 3.26
CA HIS A 60 -16.17 17.65 3.03
C HIS A 60 -16.63 17.87 1.59
N ASP A 61 -16.10 18.91 0.94
CA ASP A 61 -16.40 19.27 -0.45
C ASP A 61 -15.98 18.17 -1.45
N LYS A 62 -15.02 17.31 -1.07
CA LYS A 62 -14.58 16.19 -1.90
C LYS A 62 -15.48 14.96 -1.82
N LEU A 63 -16.32 14.81 -0.79
CA LEU A 63 -17.11 13.59 -0.57
C LEU A 63 -18.00 13.26 -1.79
N PRO A 64 -18.84 14.17 -2.32
CA PRO A 64 -19.67 13.83 -3.47
C PRO A 64 -18.86 13.56 -4.75
N LEU A 65 -17.67 14.15 -4.87
CA LEU A 65 -16.78 13.92 -6.01
C LEU A 65 -16.18 12.50 -5.94
N ILE A 66 -15.81 12.05 -4.75
CA ILE A 66 -15.27 10.71 -4.51
C ILE A 66 -16.36 9.66 -4.82
N GLU A 67 -17.56 9.81 -4.28
CA GLU A 67 -18.65 8.84 -4.50
C GLU A 67 -19.07 8.76 -5.98
N ARG A 68 -19.00 9.87 -6.70
CA ARG A 68 -19.23 9.90 -8.14
C ARG A 68 -18.10 9.18 -8.91
N ALA A 69 -16.84 9.36 -8.49
CA ALA A 69 -15.67 8.78 -9.17
C ALA A 69 -15.48 7.29 -8.84
N TYR A 70 -15.95 6.86 -7.68
CA TYR A 70 -15.82 5.47 -7.20
C TYR A 70 -17.19 4.92 -6.78
N PRO A 71 -18.05 4.53 -7.74
CA PRO A 71 -19.41 4.03 -7.44
C PRO A 71 -19.39 2.84 -6.47
N GLY A 72 -20.25 2.89 -5.44
CA GLY A 72 -20.34 1.86 -4.42
C GLY A 72 -19.39 2.06 -3.22
N VAL A 73 -18.50 3.06 -3.26
CA VAL A 73 -17.65 3.44 -2.13
C VAL A 73 -18.32 4.56 -1.34
N LYS A 74 -18.31 4.48 -0.02
CA LYS A 74 -18.71 5.56 0.86
C LYS A 74 -17.55 6.50 1.14
N ALA A 75 -17.72 7.77 0.82
CA ALA A 75 -16.76 8.81 1.19
C ALA A 75 -17.01 9.32 2.61
N THR A 76 -15.96 9.51 3.41
CA THR A 76 -16.09 9.99 4.79
C THR A 76 -14.92 10.86 5.23
N THR A 77 -15.18 11.76 6.16
CA THR A 77 -14.13 12.50 6.89
C THR A 77 -13.82 11.87 8.25
N SER A 78 -14.57 10.85 8.65
CA SER A 78 -14.43 10.19 9.94
C SER A 78 -13.57 8.93 9.86
N LEU A 79 -12.35 9.02 10.39
CA LEU A 79 -11.52 7.82 10.57
C LEU A 79 -12.17 6.83 11.54
N ALA A 80 -12.83 7.32 12.58
CA ALA A 80 -13.50 6.47 13.57
C ALA A 80 -14.58 5.58 12.93
N GLU A 81 -15.33 6.11 11.98
CA GLU A 81 -16.31 5.34 11.21
C GLU A 81 -15.67 4.17 10.45
N ILE A 82 -14.54 4.43 9.77
CA ILE A 82 -13.78 3.38 9.07
C ILE A 82 -13.27 2.31 10.04
N LEU A 83 -12.74 2.74 11.19
CA LEU A 83 -12.11 1.83 12.14
C LEU A 83 -13.08 1.01 12.96
N SER A 84 -14.30 1.51 13.17
CA SER A 84 -15.37 0.79 13.90
C SER A 84 -16.12 -0.24 13.04
N ASP A 85 -15.93 -0.23 11.73
CA ASP A 85 -16.62 -1.15 10.82
C ASP A 85 -15.90 -2.51 10.73
N ASP A 86 -16.52 -3.56 11.24
CA ASP A 86 -15.97 -4.92 11.30
C ASP A 86 -15.81 -5.59 9.92
N GLU A 87 -16.48 -5.12 8.88
CA GLU A 87 -16.29 -5.61 7.52
C GLU A 87 -14.96 -5.14 6.93
N VAL A 88 -14.44 -4.00 7.40
CA VAL A 88 -13.14 -3.45 6.97
C VAL A 88 -12.01 -4.26 7.61
N LYS A 89 -11.29 -5.02 6.81
CA LYS A 89 -10.17 -5.88 7.25
C LYS A 89 -8.81 -5.21 7.18
N GLY A 90 -8.70 -4.14 6.40
CA GLY A 90 -7.45 -3.39 6.29
C GLY A 90 -7.65 -2.00 5.71
N VAL A 91 -6.68 -1.13 6.00
CA VAL A 91 -6.70 0.28 5.61
C VAL A 91 -5.43 0.62 4.85
N PHE A 92 -5.60 1.19 3.68
CA PHE A 92 -4.53 1.83 2.91
C PHE A 92 -4.41 3.29 3.33
N VAL A 93 -3.21 3.74 3.66
CA VAL A 93 -2.95 5.11 4.10
C VAL A 93 -1.94 5.76 3.16
N SER A 94 -2.38 6.79 2.44
CA SER A 94 -1.53 7.60 1.56
C SER A 94 -1.96 9.06 1.65
N ILE A 95 -1.39 9.74 2.63
CA ILE A 95 -1.68 11.12 3.04
C ILE A 95 -0.38 11.92 3.17
N ALA A 96 -0.43 13.10 3.76
CA ALA A 96 0.78 13.83 4.11
C ALA A 96 1.63 13.02 5.12
N PRO A 97 2.96 12.91 4.92
CA PRO A 97 3.85 12.06 5.72
C PRO A 97 3.77 12.30 7.23
N GLU A 98 3.51 13.54 7.63
CA GLU A 98 3.40 13.97 9.03
C GLU A 98 2.29 13.24 9.79
N ALA A 99 1.24 12.79 9.08
CA ALA A 99 0.09 12.13 9.67
C ALA A 99 0.15 10.59 9.56
N HIS A 100 1.15 10.03 8.88
CA HIS A 100 1.26 8.57 8.69
C HIS A 100 1.34 7.81 10.01
N PHE A 101 2.16 8.30 10.95
CA PHE A 101 2.34 7.68 12.25
C PHE A 101 1.02 7.65 13.05
N ASP A 102 0.37 8.81 13.21
CA ASP A 102 -0.84 8.93 14.04
C ASP A 102 -2.02 8.10 13.49
N ILE A 103 -2.18 8.09 12.17
CA ILE A 103 -3.21 7.28 11.53
C ILE A 103 -2.84 5.79 11.60
N GLY A 104 -1.57 5.47 11.37
CA GLY A 104 -1.07 4.09 11.44
C GLY A 104 -1.27 3.45 12.81
N ILE A 105 -0.99 4.17 13.90
CA ILE A 105 -1.25 3.71 15.27
C ILE A 105 -2.75 3.38 15.46
N LYS A 106 -3.64 4.29 15.09
CA LYS A 106 -5.10 4.09 15.22
C LYS A 106 -5.61 2.89 14.43
N VAL A 107 -5.09 2.69 13.20
CA VAL A 107 -5.44 1.52 12.39
C VAL A 107 -4.99 0.23 13.07
N LEU A 108 -3.77 0.19 13.60
CA LEU A 108 -3.25 -0.99 14.29
C LEU A 108 -3.99 -1.27 15.58
N GLU A 109 -4.28 -0.26 16.39
CA GLU A 109 -5.08 -0.38 17.62
C GLU A 109 -6.49 -0.93 17.37
N SER A 110 -7.07 -0.67 16.20
CA SER A 110 -8.34 -1.27 15.78
C SER A 110 -8.24 -2.73 15.30
N GLY A 111 -7.03 -3.32 15.31
CA GLY A 111 -6.80 -4.70 14.89
C GLY A 111 -6.77 -4.91 13.37
N LYS A 112 -6.88 -3.86 12.58
CA LYS A 112 -6.95 -3.94 11.12
C LYS A 112 -5.56 -4.01 10.48
N ALA A 113 -5.45 -4.66 9.33
CA ALA A 113 -4.24 -4.64 8.51
C ALA A 113 -3.94 -3.22 8.02
N LEU A 114 -2.66 -2.86 7.93
CA LEU A 114 -2.20 -1.54 7.54
C LEU A 114 -1.29 -1.59 6.32
N PHE A 115 -1.65 -0.89 5.26
CA PHE A 115 -0.70 -0.39 4.28
C PHE A 115 -0.48 1.09 4.53
N VAL A 116 0.76 1.52 4.66
CA VAL A 116 1.10 2.95 4.80
C VAL A 116 2.21 3.34 3.82
N GLU A 117 2.02 4.47 3.14
CA GLU A 117 3.06 5.02 2.28
C GLU A 117 4.30 5.44 3.08
N LYS A 118 5.40 5.49 2.36
CA LYS A 118 6.69 5.93 2.93
C LYS A 118 6.69 7.47 3.12
N PRO A 119 7.38 7.99 4.16
CA PRO A 119 7.88 7.26 5.31
C PRO A 119 6.74 6.92 6.28
N PRO A 120 6.73 5.77 6.96
CA PRO A 120 5.67 5.39 7.90
C PRO A 120 5.68 6.22 9.19
N CYS A 121 6.81 6.80 9.51
CA CYS A 121 7.05 7.61 10.70
C CYS A 121 8.31 8.46 10.53
N ARG A 122 8.58 9.37 11.48
CA ARG A 122 9.69 10.34 11.39
C ARG A 122 10.99 9.85 12.04
N ASN A 123 10.94 8.91 12.99
CA ASN A 123 12.09 8.46 13.75
C ASN A 123 11.94 7.03 14.27
N ALA A 124 13.04 6.49 14.82
CA ALA A 124 13.08 5.13 15.35
C ALA A 124 12.11 4.91 16.53
N GLN A 125 11.91 5.92 17.38
CA GLN A 125 10.98 5.81 18.50
C GLN A 125 9.55 5.58 18.03
N GLN A 126 9.08 6.34 17.05
CA GLN A 126 7.77 6.15 16.44
C GLN A 126 7.66 4.78 15.73
N LEU A 127 8.74 4.32 15.09
CA LEU A 127 8.77 3.00 14.49
C LEU A 127 8.59 1.88 15.53
N MET A 128 9.25 2.00 16.66
CA MET A 128 9.08 1.06 17.79
C MET A 128 7.65 1.08 18.33
N GLN A 129 7.04 2.26 18.47
CA GLN A 129 5.64 2.40 18.89
C GLN A 129 4.68 1.72 17.90
N LEU A 130 4.88 1.88 16.58
CA LEU A 130 4.10 1.15 15.56
C LEU A 130 4.28 -0.37 15.68
N ALA A 131 5.51 -0.83 15.90
CA ALA A 131 5.79 -2.25 16.08
C ALA A 131 5.12 -2.82 17.36
N ASP A 132 5.11 -2.07 18.43
CA ASP A 132 4.47 -2.46 19.70
C ASP A 132 2.93 -2.44 19.58
N ALA A 133 2.36 -1.43 18.92
CA ALA A 133 0.93 -1.38 18.63
C ALA A 133 0.50 -2.60 17.80
N ARG A 134 1.27 -2.95 16.77
CA ARG A 134 1.04 -4.15 15.97
C ARG A 134 1.04 -5.42 16.82
N LYS A 135 2.03 -5.59 17.72
CA LYS A 135 2.12 -6.76 18.62
C LYS A 135 0.91 -6.85 19.54
N LYS A 136 0.53 -5.73 20.17
CA LYS A 136 -0.63 -5.65 21.07
C LYS A 136 -1.94 -5.98 20.37
N ALA A 137 -2.07 -5.64 19.11
CA ALA A 137 -3.25 -5.90 18.27
C ALA A 137 -3.32 -7.32 17.68
N GLY A 138 -2.46 -8.26 18.10
CA GLY A 138 -2.47 -9.63 17.58
C GLY A 138 -1.70 -9.81 16.27
N ASN A 139 -0.75 -8.93 15.98
CA ASN A 139 0.12 -8.97 14.80
C ASN A 139 -0.62 -8.88 13.45
N PRO A 140 -1.50 -7.89 13.22
CA PRO A 140 -2.08 -7.69 11.91
C PRO A 140 -0.99 -7.47 10.85
N THR A 141 -1.33 -7.74 9.60
CA THR A 141 -0.41 -7.50 8.48
C THR A 141 -0.10 -6.01 8.34
N VAL A 142 1.18 -5.68 8.27
CA VAL A 142 1.65 -4.31 8.01
C VAL A 142 2.55 -4.29 6.78
N VAL A 143 2.26 -3.40 5.84
CA VAL A 143 3.07 -3.17 4.65
C VAL A 143 3.39 -1.69 4.54
N VAL A 144 4.67 -1.37 4.39
CA VAL A 144 5.13 -0.01 4.08
C VAL A 144 5.41 0.11 2.58
N GLY A 145 4.99 1.20 1.96
CA GLY A 145 5.08 1.49 0.53
C GLY A 145 6.51 1.65 -0.01
N LEU A 146 7.46 0.85 0.45
CA LEU A 146 8.84 0.81 -0.04
C LEU A 146 8.92 0.02 -1.36
N GLN A 147 8.25 0.55 -2.38
CA GLN A 147 8.01 -0.12 -3.67
C GLN A 147 9.27 -0.66 -4.36
N LYS A 148 10.40 0.04 -4.27
CA LYS A 148 11.65 -0.33 -4.96
C LYS A 148 12.19 -1.69 -4.51
N ARG A 149 11.96 -2.09 -3.26
CA ARG A 149 12.37 -3.41 -2.74
C ARG A 149 11.73 -4.58 -3.49
N MET A 150 10.61 -4.33 -4.16
CA MET A 150 9.86 -5.34 -4.92
C MET A 150 10.17 -5.31 -6.42
N SER A 151 11.04 -4.39 -6.88
CA SER A 151 11.42 -4.32 -8.28
C SER A 151 12.20 -5.58 -8.72
N PRO A 152 12.08 -6.00 -10.00
CA PRO A 152 12.78 -7.19 -10.50
C PRO A 152 14.29 -7.15 -10.25
N ALA A 153 14.93 -5.99 -10.41
CA ALA A 153 16.36 -5.81 -10.16
C ALA A 153 16.72 -6.06 -8.70
N MET A 154 15.93 -5.53 -7.75
CA MET A 154 16.16 -5.76 -6.31
C MET A 154 15.87 -7.19 -5.89
N GLN A 155 14.89 -7.85 -6.49
CA GLN A 155 14.62 -9.27 -6.24
C GLN A 155 15.77 -10.15 -6.75
N LEU A 156 16.32 -9.85 -7.93
CA LEU A 156 17.50 -10.54 -8.46
C LEU A 156 18.71 -10.32 -7.54
N LEU A 157 19.01 -9.06 -7.18
CA LEU A 157 20.10 -8.72 -6.27
C LEU A 157 19.97 -9.49 -4.95
N LYS A 158 18.80 -9.48 -4.34
CA LYS A 158 18.54 -10.22 -3.08
C LYS A 158 18.80 -11.72 -3.23
N LYS A 159 18.42 -12.32 -4.37
CA LYS A 159 18.68 -13.72 -4.66
C LYS A 159 20.17 -14.02 -4.79
N GLU A 160 20.93 -13.16 -5.48
CA GLU A 160 22.37 -13.33 -5.62
C GLU A 160 23.11 -13.12 -4.28
N LEU A 161 22.74 -12.11 -3.51
CA LEU A 161 23.29 -11.88 -2.16
C LEU A 161 23.07 -13.07 -1.23
N ALA A 162 21.91 -13.72 -1.31
CA ALA A 162 21.61 -14.90 -0.47
C ALA A 162 22.48 -16.14 -0.79
N ARG A 163 23.17 -16.15 -1.93
CA ARG A 163 24.10 -17.22 -2.33
C ARG A 163 25.51 -17.02 -1.81
N CYS A 164 25.83 -15.83 -1.35
CA CYS A 164 27.16 -15.47 -0.90
C CYS A 164 27.28 -15.70 0.60
N SER A 165 28.28 -16.49 1.00
CA SER A 165 28.64 -16.76 2.40
C SER A 165 29.76 -15.85 2.92
N GLU A 166 30.50 -15.24 2.01
CA GLU A 166 31.65 -14.39 2.34
C GLU A 166 31.23 -12.92 2.51
N PRO A 167 31.98 -12.14 3.27
CA PRO A 167 31.80 -10.69 3.35
C PRO A 167 31.85 -10.04 1.97
N MET A 168 30.89 -9.19 1.68
CA MET A 168 30.78 -8.51 0.39
C MET A 168 30.78 -7.00 0.56
N THR A 169 31.33 -6.33 -0.43
CA THR A 169 31.13 -4.89 -0.64
C THR A 169 30.35 -4.70 -1.92
N TYR A 170 29.33 -3.88 -1.89
CA TYR A 170 28.59 -3.49 -3.08
C TYR A 170 28.46 -1.98 -3.18
N ASN A 171 28.41 -1.46 -4.39
CA ASN A 171 28.16 -0.06 -4.67
C ASN A 171 26.82 0.07 -5.38
N LEU A 172 25.89 0.79 -4.75
CA LEU A 172 24.58 1.09 -5.31
C LEU A 172 24.54 2.54 -5.78
N ARG A 173 24.20 2.75 -7.05
CA ARG A 173 23.95 4.08 -7.61
C ARG A 173 22.49 4.19 -7.99
N TYR A 174 21.79 5.10 -7.34
CA TYR A 174 20.41 5.46 -7.66
C TYR A 174 20.39 6.84 -8.32
N LEU A 175 20.08 6.86 -9.63
CA LEU A 175 19.96 8.10 -10.37
C LEU A 175 18.50 8.47 -10.49
N THR A 176 18.18 9.67 -10.06
CA THR A 176 16.82 10.26 -10.16
C THR A 176 16.93 11.61 -10.86
N GLY A 177 15.82 12.10 -11.41
CA GLY A 177 15.73 13.46 -11.93
C GLY A 177 15.93 14.50 -10.83
N ALA A 178 16.14 15.75 -11.22
CA ALA A 178 16.17 16.86 -10.30
C ALA A 178 14.83 16.97 -9.56
N TYR A 179 14.89 17.19 -8.25
CA TYR A 179 13.72 17.58 -7.47
C TYR A 179 13.47 19.08 -7.67
N PRO A 180 12.22 19.54 -7.74
CA PRO A 180 11.94 20.96 -7.71
C PRO A 180 12.56 21.61 -6.46
N GLU A 181 13.09 22.80 -6.62
CA GLU A 181 13.58 23.60 -5.49
C GLU A 181 12.42 23.84 -4.50
N GLY A 182 12.62 23.51 -3.24
CA GLY A 182 11.61 23.66 -2.17
C GLY A 182 10.84 22.39 -1.81
N ASP A 183 10.96 21.31 -2.56
CA ASP A 183 10.57 19.99 -2.05
C ASP A 183 11.63 19.54 -1.04
N ALA A 184 11.41 19.89 0.23
CA ALA A 184 12.21 19.35 1.31
C ALA A 184 12.15 17.83 1.22
N LEU A 185 13.22 17.21 0.74
CA LEU A 185 13.52 15.83 1.09
C LEU A 185 13.55 15.84 2.61
N LEU A 186 12.64 15.14 3.21
CA LEU A 186 12.48 14.95 4.64
C LEU A 186 13.83 15.02 5.35
N ASP A 187 14.08 16.13 6.02
CA ASP A 187 15.17 16.28 6.98
C ASP A 187 15.01 15.31 8.15
#